data_67767b586569c365806871dcc8977548
#
_entry.id   67767b586569c365806871dcc8977548
#
_cell.length_a   1.000
_cell.length_b   1.000
_cell.length_c   1.000
_cell.angle_alpha   90.00
_cell.angle_beta   90.00
_cell.angle_gamma   90.00
#
_symmetry.space_group_name_H-M   'P 1'
#
loop_
_entity.id
_entity.type
_entity.pdbx_description
1 polymer ?
#
loop_
_entity_poly.entity_id
_entity_poly.type
_entity_poly.pdbx_seq_one_letter_code
_entity_poly.pdbx_strand_id
1 'polypeptide(L)'
;ARLAVDDLPGARTQVGRIVGRSTADLDAAGVARAAVESVAENTSDAVVGALVWGAALGLPGLLGHRAANTLDAMVGHRTARHDRFGWAGARLDDVLGLPGARLTAALAAAAGPDHAGALRAWRRDAGAHPSPNAGPVEAAFAGALGVTLGGPTTYGDRTEDRPRLGDGAAPTAHDVTRARRL
;
A
#
# COMPACT_ATOMS: atom_id res chain seq x y z
N ALA A 1 -1.28 -13.15 12.67
CA ALA A 1 -1.23 -13.91 13.93
C ALA A 1 -2.41 -13.57 14.83
N ARG A 2 -2.58 -12.31 15.31
CA ARG A 2 -3.67 -11.93 16.26
C ARG A 2 -5.07 -12.18 15.71
N LEU A 3 -5.39 -11.76 14.48
CA LEU A 3 -6.68 -12.03 13.83
C LEU A 3 -6.99 -13.53 13.68
N ALA A 4 -5.98 -14.36 13.52
CA ALA A 4 -6.17 -15.81 13.37
C ALA A 4 -6.55 -16.52 14.68
N VAL A 5 -6.50 -15.85 15.81
CA VAL A 5 -6.86 -16.31 17.15
C VAL A 5 -7.96 -15.43 17.78
N ASP A 6 -8.74 -14.73 16.96
CA ASP A 6 -9.83 -13.83 17.32
C ASP A 6 -9.49 -12.72 18.34
N ASP A 7 -8.19 -12.36 18.42
CA ASP A 7 -7.73 -11.22 19.24
C ASP A 7 -7.81 -9.93 18.40
N LEU A 8 -9.03 -9.43 18.18
CA LEU A 8 -9.25 -8.19 17.43
C LEU A 8 -8.64 -6.96 18.09
N PRO A 9 -8.71 -6.72 19.42
CA PRO A 9 -8.04 -5.59 20.06
C PRO A 9 -6.52 -5.62 19.87
N GLY A 10 -5.90 -6.77 20.05
CA GLY A 10 -4.48 -6.95 19.80
C GLY A 10 -4.10 -6.78 18.32
N ALA A 11 -4.97 -7.20 17.40
CA ALA A 11 -4.77 -7.00 15.96
C ALA A 11 -4.84 -5.52 15.55
N ARG A 12 -5.81 -4.76 16.07
CA ARG A 12 -5.91 -3.29 15.89
C ARG A 12 -4.64 -2.58 16.38
N THR A 13 -4.15 -2.94 17.56
CA THR A 13 -2.91 -2.38 18.11
C THR A 13 -1.70 -2.68 17.23
N GLN A 14 -1.58 -3.90 16.70
CA GLN A 14 -0.45 -4.27 15.85
C GLN A 14 -0.50 -3.59 14.47
N VAL A 15 -1.67 -3.56 13.82
CA VAL A 15 -1.77 -2.89 12.51
C VAL A 15 -1.58 -1.38 12.64
N GLY A 16 -2.03 -0.76 13.73
CA GLY A 16 -1.81 0.66 14.02
C GLY A 16 -0.34 1.09 14.13
N ARG A 17 0.59 0.13 14.26
CA ARG A 17 2.04 0.41 14.26
C ARG A 17 2.62 0.56 12.86
N ILE A 18 1.91 0.11 11.84
CA ILE A 18 2.39 0.06 10.45
C ILE A 18 1.52 0.85 9.47
N VAL A 19 0.39 1.41 9.93
CA VAL A 19 -0.50 2.23 9.10
C VAL A 19 -0.71 3.61 9.73
N GLY A 20 -0.86 4.64 8.90
CA GLY A 20 -1.11 6.02 9.36
C GLY A 20 -2.57 6.32 9.70
N ARG A 21 -3.50 5.38 9.42
CA ARG A 21 -4.94 5.56 9.67
C ARG A 21 -5.34 5.16 11.09
N SER A 22 -6.50 5.65 11.56
CA SER A 22 -7.12 5.19 12.81
C SER A 22 -7.52 3.72 12.68
N THR A 23 -7.18 2.92 13.71
CA THR A 23 -7.46 1.48 13.74
C THR A 23 -8.42 1.09 14.86
N ALA A 24 -8.85 2.05 15.69
CA ALA A 24 -9.64 1.79 16.89
C ALA A 24 -10.99 1.12 16.59
N ASP A 25 -11.65 1.55 15.50
CA ASP A 25 -12.99 1.11 15.14
C ASP A 25 -13.03 0.08 14.00
N LEU A 26 -11.85 -0.36 13.50
CA LEU A 26 -11.80 -1.34 12.43
C LEU A 26 -12.33 -2.70 12.90
N ASP A 27 -13.22 -3.29 12.14
CA ASP A 27 -13.59 -4.70 12.29
C ASP A 27 -12.46 -5.63 11.80
N ALA A 28 -12.66 -6.94 11.88
CA ALA A 28 -11.65 -7.91 11.46
C ALA A 28 -11.28 -7.78 9.98
N ALA A 29 -12.25 -7.50 9.12
CA ALA A 29 -12.03 -7.29 7.69
C ALA A 29 -11.26 -5.98 7.43
N GLY A 30 -11.58 -4.90 8.14
CA GLY A 30 -10.87 -3.63 8.08
C GLY A 30 -9.42 -3.73 8.52
N VAL A 31 -9.14 -4.49 9.58
CA VAL A 31 -7.76 -4.78 10.04
C VAL A 31 -7.00 -5.61 9.00
N ALA A 32 -7.64 -6.65 8.44
CA ALA A 32 -7.03 -7.46 7.39
C ALA A 32 -6.74 -6.63 6.14
N ARG A 33 -7.69 -5.79 5.70
CA ARG A 33 -7.53 -4.86 4.59
C ARG A 33 -6.33 -3.92 4.81
N ALA A 34 -6.29 -3.24 5.94
CA ALA A 34 -5.19 -2.33 6.28
C ALA A 34 -3.82 -3.05 6.28
N ALA A 35 -3.77 -4.29 6.74
CA ALA A 35 -2.56 -5.09 6.72
C ALA A 35 -2.14 -5.50 5.29
N VAL A 36 -3.08 -5.89 4.42
CA VAL A 36 -2.79 -6.26 3.02
C VAL A 36 -2.32 -5.04 2.24
N GLU A 37 -2.98 -3.89 2.36
CA GLU A 37 -2.57 -2.63 1.75
C GLU A 37 -1.15 -2.24 2.19
N SER A 38 -0.86 -2.30 3.49
CA SER A 38 0.48 -2.01 4.02
C SER A 38 1.55 -2.97 3.50
N VAL A 39 1.25 -4.27 3.34
CA VAL A 39 2.17 -5.24 2.73
C VAL A 39 2.43 -4.87 1.26
N ALA A 40 1.39 -4.56 0.49
CA ALA A 40 1.49 -4.19 -0.91
C ALA A 40 2.36 -2.92 -1.09
N GLU A 41 2.03 -1.84 -0.38
CA GLU A 41 2.77 -0.57 -0.43
C GLU A 41 4.24 -0.76 -0.01
N ASN A 42 4.51 -1.40 1.14
CA ASN A 42 5.88 -1.58 1.61
C ASN A 42 6.71 -2.51 0.72
N THR A 43 6.10 -3.48 0.05
CA THR A 43 6.78 -4.29 -0.97
C THR A 43 7.27 -3.40 -2.12
N SER A 44 6.45 -2.46 -2.57
CA SER A 44 6.85 -1.47 -3.58
C SER A 44 7.93 -0.53 -3.07
N ASP A 45 7.67 0.17 -1.99
CA ASP A 45 8.45 1.33 -1.58
C ASP A 45 9.73 0.94 -0.85
N ALA A 46 9.65 -0.02 0.06
CA ALA A 46 10.80 -0.39 0.87
C ALA A 46 11.70 -1.46 0.23
N VAL A 47 11.17 -2.28 -0.68
CA VAL A 47 11.90 -3.40 -1.27
C VAL A 47 12.15 -3.17 -2.77
N VAL A 48 11.12 -3.26 -3.60
CA VAL A 48 11.28 -3.26 -5.06
C VAL A 48 11.82 -1.92 -5.56
N GLY A 49 11.30 -0.79 -5.07
CA GLY A 49 11.79 0.55 -5.45
C GLY A 49 13.26 0.74 -5.08
N ALA A 50 13.65 0.33 -3.87
CA ALA A 50 15.04 0.40 -3.44
C ALA A 50 15.95 -0.48 -4.30
N LEU A 51 15.52 -1.70 -4.66
CA LEU A 51 16.27 -2.61 -5.54
C LEU A 51 16.39 -2.07 -6.96
N VAL A 52 15.31 -1.49 -7.53
CA VAL A 52 15.32 -0.88 -8.86
C VAL A 52 16.35 0.23 -8.94
N TRP A 53 16.32 1.17 -8.00
CA TRP A 53 17.26 2.29 -7.99
C TRP A 53 18.69 1.85 -7.61
N GLY A 54 18.83 0.84 -6.75
CA GLY A 54 20.11 0.23 -6.45
C GLY A 54 20.74 -0.46 -7.67
N ALA A 55 19.94 -1.15 -8.47
CA ALA A 55 20.40 -1.78 -9.71
C ALA A 55 20.77 -0.76 -10.80
N ALA A 56 20.00 0.34 -10.88
CA ALA A 56 20.22 1.37 -11.91
C ALA A 56 21.42 2.29 -11.62
N LEU A 57 21.58 2.72 -10.36
CA LEU A 57 22.54 3.76 -9.96
C LEU A 57 23.44 3.35 -8.78
N GLY A 58 23.43 2.07 -8.40
CA GLY A 58 24.21 1.59 -7.26
C GLY A 58 23.72 2.13 -5.92
N LEU A 59 24.64 2.18 -4.96
CA LEU A 59 24.33 2.67 -3.60
C LEU A 59 23.73 4.09 -3.56
N PRO A 60 24.23 5.07 -4.35
CA PRO A 60 23.60 6.39 -4.40
C PRO A 60 22.12 6.37 -4.81
N GLY A 61 21.75 5.54 -5.79
CA GLY A 61 20.35 5.39 -6.22
C GLY A 61 19.47 4.80 -5.15
N LEU A 62 19.93 3.73 -4.51
CA LEU A 62 19.22 3.11 -3.39
C LEU A 62 19.00 4.10 -2.24
N LEU A 63 20.05 4.79 -1.81
CA LEU A 63 19.97 5.76 -0.72
C LEU A 63 19.13 6.97 -1.08
N GLY A 64 19.23 7.47 -2.32
CA GLY A 64 18.42 8.59 -2.82
C GLY A 64 16.93 8.27 -2.81
N HIS A 65 16.53 7.08 -3.32
CA HIS A 65 15.13 6.62 -3.25
C HIS A 65 14.66 6.48 -1.80
N ARG A 66 15.43 5.84 -0.93
CA ARG A 66 15.06 5.69 0.49
C ARG A 66 14.97 7.02 1.21
N ALA A 67 15.82 7.98 0.89
CA ALA A 67 15.77 9.33 1.47
C ALA A 67 14.50 10.08 1.03
N ALA A 68 14.14 10.01 -0.26
CA ALA A 68 12.92 10.63 -0.78
C ALA A 68 11.66 10.02 -0.11
N ASN A 69 11.58 8.68 -0.05
CA ASN A 69 10.48 7.97 0.58
C ASN A 69 10.36 8.29 2.09
N THR A 70 11.49 8.39 2.81
CA THR A 70 11.50 8.81 4.21
C THR A 70 11.06 10.26 4.38
N LEU A 71 11.51 11.13 3.49
CA LEU A 71 11.14 12.55 3.51
C LEU A 71 9.63 12.72 3.31
N ASP A 72 9.03 12.01 2.34
CA ASP A 72 7.58 12.01 2.15
C ASP A 72 6.85 11.51 3.40
N ALA A 73 7.26 10.38 3.96
CA ALA A 73 6.66 9.83 5.18
C ALA A 73 6.72 10.80 6.38
N MET A 74 7.77 11.61 6.49
CA MET A 74 7.95 12.55 7.61
C MET A 74 7.24 13.89 7.41
N VAL A 75 7.22 14.43 6.20
CA VAL A 75 6.75 15.81 5.95
C VAL A 75 5.79 15.95 4.75
N GLY A 76 5.57 14.90 3.96
CA GLY A 76 4.69 14.92 2.79
C GLY A 76 3.20 14.99 3.15
N HIS A 77 2.83 14.62 4.38
CA HIS A 77 1.45 14.74 4.83
C HIS A 77 1.00 16.19 4.92
N ARG A 78 -0.15 16.50 4.30
CA ARG A 78 -0.78 17.82 4.35
C ARG A 78 -1.24 18.16 5.76
N THR A 79 -0.38 18.85 6.49
CA THR A 79 -0.71 19.48 7.77
C THR A 79 -0.57 21.00 7.61
N ALA A 80 -1.23 21.78 8.48
CA ALA A 80 -1.10 23.24 8.45
C ALA A 80 0.37 23.72 8.49
N ARG A 81 1.27 22.90 9.04
CA ARG A 81 2.71 23.17 9.13
C ARG A 81 3.50 22.79 7.87
N HIS A 82 3.07 21.74 7.13
CA HIS A 82 3.88 21.13 6.06
C HIS A 82 3.24 21.22 4.66
N ASP A 83 2.09 21.91 4.53
CA ASP A 83 1.29 21.93 3.28
C ASP A 83 2.11 22.38 2.04
N ARG A 84 3.00 23.37 2.23
CA ARG A 84 3.90 23.84 1.15
C ARG A 84 5.28 23.19 1.20
N PHE A 85 5.80 22.92 2.39
CA PHE A 85 7.15 22.39 2.58
C PHE A 85 7.26 20.94 2.14
N GLY A 86 6.27 20.11 2.48
CA GLY A 86 6.25 18.69 2.15
C GLY A 86 5.96 18.38 0.68
N TRP A 87 5.38 19.36 -0.07
CA TRP A 87 4.96 19.14 -1.45
C TRP A 87 6.08 18.64 -2.36
N ALA A 88 7.26 19.20 -2.27
CA ALA A 88 8.39 18.83 -3.13
C ALA A 88 8.87 17.40 -2.81
N GLY A 89 8.92 17.04 -1.52
CA GLY A 89 9.26 15.68 -1.07
C GLY A 89 8.27 14.65 -1.58
N ALA A 90 6.97 14.92 -1.42
CA ALA A 90 5.90 14.06 -1.91
C ALA A 90 5.96 13.87 -3.44
N ARG A 91 6.21 14.93 -4.21
CA ARG A 91 6.35 14.83 -5.66
C ARG A 91 7.60 14.09 -6.11
N LEU A 92 8.70 14.26 -5.39
CA LEU A 92 9.93 13.51 -5.65
C LEU A 92 9.72 12.02 -5.39
N ASP A 93 9.09 11.66 -4.28
CA ASP A 93 8.73 10.28 -3.96
C ASP A 93 7.76 9.69 -4.99
N ASP A 94 6.71 10.44 -5.37
CA ASP A 94 5.80 10.06 -6.44
C ASP A 94 6.55 9.65 -7.72
N VAL A 95 7.50 10.46 -8.17
CA VAL A 95 8.27 10.21 -9.41
C VAL A 95 9.24 9.03 -9.25
N LEU A 96 9.99 9.00 -8.16
CA LEU A 96 10.96 7.94 -7.90
C LEU A 96 10.29 6.59 -7.61
N GLY A 97 9.07 6.59 -7.09
CA GLY A 97 8.28 5.39 -6.85
C GLY A 97 7.74 4.73 -8.12
N LEU A 98 7.59 5.50 -9.24
CA LEU A 98 6.94 5.00 -10.47
C LEU A 98 7.52 3.66 -10.99
N PRO A 99 8.83 3.48 -11.16
CA PRO A 99 9.38 2.21 -11.68
C PRO A 99 9.15 1.04 -10.72
N GLY A 100 9.36 1.27 -9.41
CA GLY A 100 9.16 0.26 -8.37
C GLY A 100 7.72 -0.21 -8.30
N ALA A 101 6.76 0.71 -8.29
CA ALA A 101 5.34 0.40 -8.23
C ALA A 101 4.85 -0.42 -9.44
N ARG A 102 5.28 -0.07 -10.67
CA ARG A 102 4.91 -0.84 -11.87
C ARG A 102 5.52 -2.22 -11.87
N LEU A 103 6.79 -2.32 -11.47
CA LEU A 103 7.45 -3.62 -11.35
C LEU A 103 6.79 -4.48 -10.27
N THR A 104 6.47 -3.92 -9.10
CA THR A 104 5.76 -4.63 -8.04
C THR A 104 4.39 -5.13 -8.52
N ALA A 105 3.60 -4.28 -9.19
CA ALA A 105 2.32 -4.68 -9.73
C ALA A 105 2.45 -5.80 -10.79
N ALA A 106 3.48 -5.72 -11.64
CA ALA A 106 3.75 -6.77 -12.64
C ALA A 106 4.18 -8.08 -11.98
N LEU A 107 5.03 -8.03 -10.95
CA LEU A 107 5.45 -9.20 -10.18
C LEU A 107 4.27 -9.82 -9.42
N ALA A 108 3.42 -9.01 -8.80
CA ALA A 108 2.21 -9.49 -8.12
C ALA A 108 1.25 -10.17 -9.13
N ALA A 109 1.10 -9.60 -10.33
CA ALA A 109 0.32 -10.22 -11.38
C ALA A 109 0.93 -11.52 -11.89
N ALA A 110 2.25 -11.62 -11.96
CA ALA A 110 2.96 -12.82 -12.43
C ALA A 110 3.04 -13.93 -11.38
N ALA A 111 3.20 -13.60 -10.12
CA ALA A 111 3.38 -14.56 -9.03
C ALA A 111 2.07 -14.95 -8.33
N GLY A 112 1.04 -14.11 -8.43
CA GLY A 112 -0.24 -14.31 -7.76
C GLY A 112 -1.06 -15.46 -8.33
N PRO A 113 -1.99 -16.00 -7.55
CA PRO A 113 -2.83 -17.13 -7.98
C PRO A 113 -3.84 -16.77 -9.09
N ASP A 114 -4.25 -15.50 -9.22
CA ASP A 114 -5.11 -15.02 -10.31
C ASP A 114 -4.41 -13.91 -11.12
N HIS A 115 -3.60 -14.32 -12.10
CA HIS A 115 -2.91 -13.42 -13.01
C HIS A 115 -3.87 -12.50 -13.78
N ALA A 116 -4.97 -13.05 -14.27
CA ALA A 116 -5.95 -12.30 -15.05
C ALA A 116 -6.70 -11.30 -14.18
N GLY A 117 -7.08 -11.69 -12.96
CA GLY A 117 -7.69 -10.81 -11.96
C GLY A 117 -6.78 -9.65 -11.60
N ALA A 118 -5.49 -9.91 -11.35
CA ALA A 118 -4.50 -8.89 -11.05
C ALA A 118 -4.40 -7.84 -12.18
N LEU A 119 -4.27 -8.29 -13.43
CA LEU A 119 -4.17 -7.41 -14.60
C LEU A 119 -5.47 -6.63 -14.84
N ARG A 120 -6.63 -7.26 -14.65
CA ARG A 120 -7.94 -6.58 -14.77
C ARG A 120 -8.08 -5.49 -13.73
N ALA A 121 -7.85 -5.80 -12.46
CA ALA A 121 -7.96 -4.83 -11.37
C ALA A 121 -6.96 -3.68 -11.55
N TRP A 122 -5.70 -3.99 -11.88
CA TRP A 122 -4.69 -2.96 -12.15
C TRP A 122 -5.15 -1.98 -13.24
N ARG A 123 -5.60 -2.49 -14.41
CA ARG A 123 -6.00 -1.64 -15.53
C ARG A 123 -7.27 -0.83 -15.26
N ARG A 124 -8.22 -1.39 -14.52
CA ARG A 124 -9.51 -0.77 -14.25
C ARG A 124 -9.44 0.23 -13.10
N ASP A 125 -8.77 -0.13 -12.00
CA ASP A 125 -8.95 0.53 -10.72
C ASP A 125 -7.77 1.44 -10.33
N ALA A 126 -6.55 1.16 -10.80
CA ALA A 126 -5.36 1.88 -10.34
C ALA A 126 -5.42 3.39 -10.55
N GLY A 127 -6.03 3.84 -11.66
CA GLY A 127 -6.15 5.26 -11.98
C GLY A 127 -7.13 6.04 -11.11
N ALA A 128 -7.99 5.36 -10.36
CA ALA A 128 -8.91 5.99 -9.42
C ALA A 128 -8.23 6.33 -8.07
N HIS A 129 -7.11 5.67 -7.75
CA HIS A 129 -6.39 5.89 -6.51
C HIS A 129 -5.62 7.23 -6.53
N PRO A 130 -5.63 8.01 -5.41
CA PRO A 130 -4.97 9.32 -5.36
C PRO A 130 -3.44 9.25 -5.51
N SER A 131 -2.80 8.15 -5.09
CA SER A 131 -1.37 7.93 -5.29
C SER A 131 -1.11 7.22 -6.62
N PRO A 132 -0.18 7.76 -7.46
CA PRO A 132 0.18 7.13 -8.71
C PRO A 132 0.98 5.83 -8.52
N ASN A 133 1.46 5.55 -7.32
CA ASN A 133 2.26 4.38 -6.95
C ASN A 133 1.44 3.33 -6.22
N ALA A 134 0.72 3.69 -5.16
CA ALA A 134 -0.10 2.76 -4.40
C ALA A 134 -1.22 2.15 -5.26
N GLY A 135 -1.88 2.95 -6.11
CA GLY A 135 -2.97 2.46 -6.97
C GLY A 135 -2.63 1.22 -7.79
N PRO A 136 -1.58 1.22 -8.63
CA PRO A 136 -1.14 0.04 -9.36
C PRO A 136 -0.84 -1.17 -8.49
N VAL A 137 -0.17 -0.96 -7.37
CA VAL A 137 0.29 -2.02 -6.47
C VAL A 137 -0.89 -2.65 -5.74
N GLU A 138 -1.70 -1.83 -5.07
CA GLU A 138 -2.87 -2.32 -4.32
C GLU A 138 -3.89 -2.98 -5.24
N ALA A 139 -4.16 -2.40 -6.41
CA ALA A 139 -5.09 -3.01 -7.38
C ALA A 139 -4.60 -4.37 -7.89
N ALA A 140 -3.29 -4.50 -8.19
CA ALA A 140 -2.71 -5.77 -8.60
C ALA A 140 -2.79 -6.82 -7.47
N PHE A 141 -2.47 -6.45 -6.23
CA PHE A 141 -2.61 -7.33 -5.07
C PHE A 141 -4.07 -7.74 -4.83
N ALA A 142 -5.01 -6.77 -4.90
CA ALA A 142 -6.44 -7.04 -4.76
C ALA A 142 -6.91 -8.09 -5.77
N GLY A 143 -6.60 -7.88 -7.05
CA GLY A 143 -6.98 -8.80 -8.10
C GLY A 143 -6.27 -10.15 -8.01
N ALA A 144 -4.97 -10.18 -7.68
CA ALA A 144 -4.21 -11.42 -7.51
C ALA A 144 -4.73 -12.28 -6.37
N LEU A 145 -5.19 -11.68 -5.30
CA LEU A 145 -5.72 -12.35 -4.11
C LEU A 145 -7.24 -12.63 -4.20
N GLY A 146 -7.94 -12.01 -5.15
CA GLY A 146 -9.39 -12.10 -5.26
C GLY A 146 -10.12 -11.41 -4.10
N VAL A 147 -9.60 -10.26 -3.64
CA VAL A 147 -10.18 -9.47 -2.55
C VAL A 147 -10.51 -8.06 -3.01
N THR A 148 -11.23 -7.30 -2.17
CA THR A 148 -11.45 -5.87 -2.36
C THR A 148 -10.67 -5.07 -1.33
N LEU A 149 -9.84 -4.11 -1.78
CA LEU A 149 -9.11 -3.14 -0.98
C LEU A 149 -9.73 -1.73 -1.11
N GLY A 150 -9.23 -0.75 -0.38
CA GLY A 150 -9.77 0.61 -0.39
C GLY A 150 -11.07 0.75 0.41
N GLY A 151 -11.90 1.74 0.04
CA GLY A 151 -13.12 2.12 0.77
C GLY A 151 -12.86 3.09 1.93
N PRO A 152 -13.85 3.32 2.81
CA PRO A 152 -13.74 4.34 3.86
C PRO A 152 -12.52 4.14 4.76
N THR A 153 -11.75 5.23 4.94
CA THR A 153 -10.51 5.23 5.70
C THR A 153 -10.45 6.48 6.57
N THR A 154 -10.27 6.32 7.88
CA THR A 154 -10.30 7.42 8.85
C THR A 154 -8.88 7.80 9.30
N TYR A 155 -8.58 9.09 9.23
CA TYR A 155 -7.33 9.71 9.69
C TYR A 155 -7.66 10.76 10.75
N GLY A 156 -7.42 10.46 12.02
CA GLY A 156 -7.89 11.33 13.10
C GLY A 156 -9.40 11.53 13.03
N ASP A 157 -9.83 12.79 12.87
CA ASP A 157 -11.25 13.16 12.79
C ASP A 157 -11.80 13.19 11.35
N ARG A 158 -10.98 12.89 10.34
CA ARG A 158 -11.37 12.95 8.93
C ARG A 158 -11.52 11.56 8.35
N THR A 159 -12.67 11.28 7.75
CA THR A 159 -12.88 10.06 6.94
C THR A 159 -12.82 10.40 5.46
N GLU A 160 -12.00 9.66 4.73
CA GLU A 160 -11.86 9.72 3.28
C GLU A 160 -12.49 8.46 2.67
N ASP A 161 -13.32 8.63 1.66
CA ASP A 161 -13.84 7.51 0.87
C ASP A 161 -12.84 7.23 -0.25
N ARG A 162 -11.97 6.23 -0.04
CA ARG A 162 -11.00 5.81 -1.04
C ARG A 162 -11.67 4.90 -2.07
N PRO A 163 -11.24 4.94 -3.33
CA PRO A 163 -11.78 4.06 -4.36
C PRO A 163 -11.59 2.59 -3.95
N ARG A 164 -12.55 1.76 -4.30
CA ARG A 164 -12.42 0.32 -4.13
C ARG A 164 -11.56 -0.25 -5.25
N LEU A 165 -10.64 -1.14 -4.88
CA LEU A 165 -9.68 -1.78 -5.78
C LEU A 165 -9.92 -3.29 -5.72
N GLY A 166 -10.11 -3.91 -6.88
CA GLY A 166 -10.56 -5.30 -6.97
C GLY A 166 -12.07 -5.44 -6.79
N ASP A 167 -12.58 -6.63 -7.03
CA ASP A 167 -14.01 -6.97 -7.02
C ASP A 167 -14.31 -8.26 -6.24
N GLY A 168 -13.35 -8.70 -5.43
CA GLY A 168 -13.48 -9.87 -4.59
C GLY A 168 -14.17 -9.60 -3.24
N ALA A 169 -14.13 -10.59 -2.36
CA ALA A 169 -14.63 -10.47 -0.99
C ALA A 169 -13.76 -9.52 -0.14
N ALA A 170 -14.29 -9.12 1.01
CA ALA A 170 -13.50 -8.41 2.01
C ALA A 170 -12.34 -9.30 2.51
N PRO A 171 -11.13 -8.73 2.71
CA PRO A 171 -9.97 -9.51 3.16
C PRO A 171 -10.16 -10.12 4.53
N THR A 172 -9.54 -11.28 4.72
CA THR A 172 -9.52 -12.05 5.96
C THR A 172 -8.11 -12.18 6.53
N ALA A 173 -7.95 -12.72 7.73
CA ALA A 173 -6.64 -13.06 8.31
C ALA A 173 -5.81 -14.00 7.42
N HIS A 174 -6.48 -14.87 6.65
CA HIS A 174 -5.83 -15.76 5.68
C HIS A 174 -5.20 -14.97 4.52
N ASP A 175 -5.89 -13.93 4.05
CA ASP A 175 -5.40 -13.11 2.93
C ASP A 175 -4.19 -12.27 3.30
N VAL A 176 -4.05 -11.86 4.56
CA VAL A 176 -2.80 -11.25 5.05
C VAL A 176 -1.61 -12.21 4.90
N THR A 177 -1.84 -13.50 5.16
CA THR A 177 -0.78 -14.53 4.98
C THR A 177 -0.49 -14.76 3.50
N ARG A 178 -1.50 -14.75 2.64
CA ARG A 178 -1.34 -14.87 1.18
C ARG A 178 -0.58 -13.66 0.62
N ALA A 179 -0.94 -12.45 1.02
CA ALA A 179 -0.27 -11.21 0.60
C ALA A 179 1.23 -11.20 0.93
N ARG A 180 1.62 -11.76 2.08
CA ARG A 180 3.03 -11.87 2.48
C ARG A 180 3.85 -12.91 1.70
N ARG A 181 3.19 -13.79 0.96
CA ARG A 181 3.81 -14.83 0.13
C ARG A 181 3.81 -14.47 -1.35
N LEU A 182 3.03 -13.47 -1.69
CA LEU A 182 2.97 -12.89 -3.01
C LEU A 182 4.18 -11.98 -3.27
#